data_607af250e0a0039e0991a8ca0645a471
#
_entry.id   607af250e0a0039e0991a8ca0645a471
#
_cell.length_a   1.000
_cell.length_b   1.000
_cell.length_c   1.000
_cell.angle_alpha   90.00
_cell.angle_beta   90.00
_cell.angle_gamma   90.00
#
_symmetry.space_group_name_H-M   'P 1'
#
loop_
_entity.id
_entity.type
_entity.pdbx_description
1 polymer ?
#
loop_
_entity_poly.entity_id
_entity_poly.type
_entity_poly.pdbx_seq_one_letter_code
_entity_poly.pdbx_strand_id
1 'polypeptide(L)'
;MLRPLRDQILRISGYTVDSTLSVSEAMSMFAAKPYDLILIDVEGEHGIPEAEQLCSSVKTERNEQLVAFVCNWRVAILTDCPDDIVRTEFDPAAFVAGVKKILDKN
;
A
#
# COMPACT_ATOMS: atom_id res chain seq x y z
N MET A 1 -4.34 2.58 -0.87
CA MET A 1 -4.75 3.99 -0.98
C MET A 1 -3.71 4.86 -0.31
N LEU A 2 -3.23 5.85 -1.01
CA LEU A 2 -2.22 6.76 -0.50
C LEU A 2 -2.79 8.15 -0.30
N ARG A 3 -2.30 8.86 0.73
CA ARG A 3 -2.60 10.27 0.91
C ARG A 3 -1.89 11.07 -0.19
N PRO A 4 -2.45 12.23 -0.58
CA PRO A 4 -1.89 13.03 -1.68
C PRO A 4 -0.40 13.34 -1.55
N LEU A 5 0.09 13.56 -0.34
CA LEU A 5 1.48 13.87 -0.11
C LEU A 5 2.40 12.68 -0.41
N ARG A 6 1.99 11.47 -0.03
CA ARG A 6 2.75 10.27 -0.34
C ARG A 6 2.78 9.97 -1.82
N ASP A 7 1.66 10.22 -2.50
CA ASP A 7 1.56 10.13 -3.95
C ASP A 7 2.60 11.04 -4.61
N GLN A 8 2.67 12.31 -4.23
CA GLN A 8 3.63 13.25 -4.77
C GLN A 8 5.08 12.81 -4.54
N ILE A 9 5.38 12.32 -3.34
CA ILE A 9 6.73 11.86 -3.01
C ILE A 9 7.15 10.72 -3.91
N LEU A 10 6.28 9.76 -4.16
CA LEU A 10 6.58 8.64 -5.04
C LEU A 10 6.74 9.08 -6.49
N ARG A 11 5.91 10.00 -6.96
CA ARG A 11 6.02 10.54 -8.33
C ARG A 11 7.33 11.27 -8.53
N ILE A 12 7.74 12.09 -7.57
CA ILE A 12 9.02 12.80 -7.60
C ILE A 12 10.18 11.81 -7.64
N SER A 13 10.03 10.67 -6.99
CA SER A 13 11.05 9.62 -6.98
C SER A 13 11.08 8.77 -8.24
N GLY A 14 10.23 9.06 -9.21
CA GLY A 14 10.25 8.39 -10.52
C GLY A 14 9.22 7.30 -10.70
N TYR A 15 8.33 7.08 -9.75
CA TYR A 15 7.28 6.06 -9.88
C TYR A 15 6.04 6.62 -10.58
N THR A 16 5.37 5.76 -11.33
CA THR A 16 4.04 6.06 -11.86
C THR A 16 3.02 5.64 -10.83
N VAL A 17 2.20 6.56 -10.37
CA VAL A 17 1.29 6.32 -9.25
C VAL A 17 -0.15 6.60 -9.64
N ASP A 18 -1.02 5.63 -9.39
CA ASP A 18 -2.47 5.82 -9.40
C ASP A 18 -2.92 5.78 -7.94
N SER A 19 -3.70 6.74 -7.51
CA SER A 19 -4.15 6.80 -6.12
C SER A 19 -5.64 7.10 -6.01
N THR A 20 -6.23 6.62 -4.91
CA THR A 20 -7.64 6.84 -4.62
C THR A 20 -7.89 6.74 -3.12
N LEU A 21 -8.96 7.35 -2.65
CA LEU A 21 -9.43 7.24 -1.27
C LEU A 21 -10.64 6.30 -1.16
N SER A 22 -11.09 5.73 -2.27
CA SER A 22 -12.27 4.87 -2.32
C SER A 22 -11.86 3.42 -2.54
N VAL A 23 -12.35 2.50 -1.69
CA VAL A 23 -12.09 1.06 -1.84
C VAL A 23 -12.67 0.54 -3.15
N SER A 24 -13.89 0.94 -3.50
CA SER A 24 -14.52 0.46 -4.73
C SER A 24 -13.77 0.96 -5.97
N GLU A 25 -13.30 2.19 -5.96
CA GLU A 25 -12.48 2.73 -7.05
C GLU A 25 -11.14 1.99 -7.13
N ALA A 26 -10.52 1.69 -5.97
CA ALA A 26 -9.28 0.95 -5.94
C ALA A 26 -9.44 -0.43 -6.60
N MET A 27 -10.52 -1.13 -6.31
CA MET A 27 -10.79 -2.43 -6.92
C MET A 27 -11.04 -2.32 -8.43
N SER A 28 -11.71 -1.26 -8.87
CA SER A 28 -11.90 -0.99 -10.30
C SER A 28 -10.58 -0.73 -11.01
N MET A 29 -9.70 0.05 -10.41
CA MET A 29 -8.36 0.32 -10.94
C MET A 29 -7.53 -0.95 -11.03
N PHE A 30 -7.57 -1.76 -9.99
CA PHE A 30 -6.86 -3.05 -9.95
C PHE A 30 -7.38 -4.02 -11.00
N ALA A 31 -8.69 -4.07 -11.22
CA ALA A 31 -9.29 -4.92 -12.23
C ALA A 31 -8.88 -4.51 -13.65
N ALA A 32 -8.60 -3.22 -13.87
CA ALA A 32 -8.28 -2.69 -15.19
C ALA A 32 -6.86 -3.03 -15.65
N LYS A 33 -5.90 -3.16 -14.71
CA LYS A 33 -4.50 -3.47 -15.05
C LYS A 33 -3.76 -3.98 -13.82
N PRO A 34 -2.67 -4.76 -14.01
CA PRO A 34 -1.81 -5.17 -12.90
C PRO A 34 -0.96 -3.99 -12.43
N TYR A 35 -0.52 -4.05 -11.17
CA TYR A 35 0.40 -3.09 -10.58
C TYR A 35 1.63 -3.83 -10.06
N ASP A 36 2.77 -3.15 -10.06
CA ASP A 36 3.99 -3.71 -9.47
C ASP A 36 3.86 -3.81 -7.96
N LEU A 37 3.17 -2.87 -7.35
CA LEU A 37 2.94 -2.83 -5.91
C LEU A 37 1.67 -2.04 -5.62
N ILE A 38 0.87 -2.55 -4.71
CA ILE A 38 -0.29 -1.83 -4.17
C ILE A 38 0.04 -1.46 -2.73
N LEU A 39 -0.04 -0.16 -2.43
CA LEU A 39 0.16 0.35 -1.07
C LEU A 39 -1.18 0.71 -0.46
N ILE A 40 -1.43 0.20 0.73
CA ILE A 40 -2.65 0.50 1.48
C ILE A 40 -2.26 1.28 2.73
N ASP A 41 -2.75 2.51 2.83
CA ASP A 41 -2.48 3.36 3.97
C ASP A 41 -3.41 2.98 5.12
N VAL A 42 -2.83 2.50 6.21
CA VAL A 42 -3.58 2.08 7.39
C VAL A 42 -3.55 3.22 8.41
N GLU A 43 -4.70 3.83 8.65
CA GLU A 43 -4.84 4.94 9.58
C GLU A 43 -5.32 4.45 10.94
N GLY A 44 -4.36 4.24 11.87
CA GLY A 44 -4.65 3.77 13.20
C GLY A 44 -5.21 2.35 13.20
N GLU A 45 -5.61 1.89 14.38
CA GLU A 45 -6.11 0.51 14.52
C GLU A 45 -7.48 0.31 13.88
N HIS A 46 -8.27 1.38 13.76
CA HIS A 46 -9.60 1.29 13.15
C HIS A 46 -9.55 1.06 11.65
N GLY A 47 -8.43 1.39 11.01
CA GLY A 47 -8.24 1.15 9.58
C GLY A 47 -7.78 -0.26 9.24
N ILE A 48 -7.38 -1.06 10.23
CA ILE A 48 -6.85 -2.41 9.98
C ILE A 48 -7.88 -3.35 9.35
N PRO A 49 -9.12 -3.47 9.85
CA PRO A 49 -10.10 -4.37 9.23
C PRO A 49 -10.38 -4.04 7.77
N GLU A 50 -10.49 -2.74 7.45
CA GLU A 50 -10.73 -2.31 6.07
C GLU A 50 -9.54 -2.63 5.18
N ALA A 51 -8.32 -2.38 5.67
CA ALA A 51 -7.09 -2.69 4.93
C ALA A 51 -6.94 -4.19 4.71
N GLU A 52 -7.25 -5.01 5.72
CA GLU A 52 -7.21 -6.47 5.60
C GLU A 52 -8.23 -6.96 4.57
N GLN A 53 -9.43 -6.41 4.57
CA GLN A 53 -10.47 -6.78 3.62
C GLN A 53 -10.05 -6.45 2.19
N LEU A 54 -9.50 -5.26 1.97
CA LEU A 54 -9.02 -4.87 0.66
C LEU A 54 -7.86 -5.77 0.21
N CYS A 55 -6.93 -6.04 1.09
CA CYS A 55 -5.80 -6.93 0.79
C CYS A 55 -6.29 -8.34 0.41
N SER A 56 -7.22 -8.91 1.19
CA SER A 56 -7.80 -10.21 0.90
C SER A 56 -8.50 -10.24 -0.46
N SER A 57 -9.25 -9.19 -0.78
CA SER A 57 -9.93 -9.09 -2.07
C SER A 57 -8.93 -9.06 -3.23
N VAL A 58 -7.85 -8.30 -3.09
CA VAL A 58 -6.80 -8.23 -4.10
C VAL A 58 -6.13 -9.58 -4.28
N LYS A 59 -5.77 -10.24 -3.18
CA LYS A 59 -5.08 -11.53 -3.22
C LYS A 59 -5.98 -12.66 -3.76
N THR A 60 -7.27 -12.55 -3.56
CA THR A 60 -8.23 -13.50 -4.13
C THR A 60 -8.27 -13.38 -5.66
N GLU A 61 -8.20 -12.16 -6.19
CA GLU A 61 -8.19 -11.92 -7.64
C GLU A 61 -6.84 -12.27 -8.27
N ARG A 62 -5.73 -11.89 -7.63
CA ARG A 62 -4.38 -12.19 -8.11
C ARG A 62 -3.47 -12.44 -6.92
N ASN A 63 -3.24 -13.71 -6.64
CA ASN A 63 -2.44 -14.12 -5.49
C ASN A 63 -1.00 -13.58 -5.52
N GLU A 64 -0.43 -13.42 -6.70
CA GLU A 64 0.94 -12.93 -6.87
C GLU A 64 1.08 -11.41 -6.83
N GLN A 65 -0.03 -10.67 -6.76
CA GLN A 65 0.04 -9.22 -6.66
C GLN A 65 0.70 -8.81 -5.35
N LEU A 66 1.76 -7.99 -5.42
CA LEU A 66 2.41 -7.47 -4.23
C LEU A 66 1.55 -6.41 -3.56
N VAL A 67 1.35 -6.55 -2.27
CA VAL A 67 0.60 -5.61 -1.44
C VAL A 67 1.41 -5.30 -0.20
N ALA A 68 1.53 -4.03 0.14
CA ALA A 68 2.15 -3.61 1.39
C ALA A 68 1.23 -2.63 2.13
N PHE A 69 1.25 -2.73 3.45
CA PHE A 69 0.58 -1.75 4.30
C PHE A 69 1.57 -0.64 4.65
N VAL A 70 1.08 0.58 4.65
CA VAL A 70 1.84 1.75 5.14
C VAL A 70 1.17 2.21 6.42
N CYS A 71 1.91 2.19 7.50
CA CYS A 71 1.35 2.53 8.81
C CYS A 71 2.37 3.20 9.73
N ASN A 72 1.85 3.78 10.79
CA ASN A 72 2.66 4.36 11.87
C ASN A 72 3.30 3.23 12.69
N TRP A 73 4.43 3.51 13.33
CA TRP A 73 5.12 2.57 14.22
C TRP A 73 4.26 2.04 15.35
N ARG A 74 3.23 2.80 15.76
CA ARG A 74 2.36 2.45 16.89
C ARG A 74 1.23 1.50 16.51
N VAL A 75 1.01 1.28 15.24
CA VAL A 75 -0.08 0.40 14.77
C VAL A 75 0.40 -1.04 14.80
N ALA A 76 -0.33 -1.90 15.49
CA ALA A 76 -0.04 -3.34 15.55
C ALA A 76 -0.74 -4.05 14.40
N ILE A 77 0.03 -4.59 13.45
CA ILE A 77 -0.50 -5.37 12.33
C ILE A 77 -0.27 -6.84 12.66
N LEU A 78 -1.38 -7.58 12.78
CA LEU A 78 -1.35 -8.98 13.15
C LEU A 78 -1.73 -9.92 12.00
N THR A 79 -1.99 -9.38 10.82
CA THR A 79 -2.38 -10.17 9.66
C THR A 79 -1.18 -10.52 8.79
N ASP A 80 -1.22 -11.67 8.14
CA ASP A 80 -0.20 -12.11 7.19
C ASP A 80 -0.57 -11.77 5.74
N CYS A 81 -1.71 -11.11 5.52
CA CYS A 81 -2.19 -10.84 4.17
C CYS A 81 -1.24 -9.98 3.33
N PRO A 82 -0.72 -8.85 3.83
CA PRO A 82 0.22 -8.05 3.04
C PRO A 82 1.58 -8.74 2.95
N ASP A 83 2.26 -8.54 1.83
CA ASP A 83 3.60 -9.09 1.61
C ASP A 83 4.65 -8.36 2.45
N ASP A 84 4.40 -7.10 2.79
CA ASP A 84 5.31 -6.32 3.62
C ASP A 84 4.56 -5.18 4.31
N ILE A 85 5.23 -4.55 5.26
CA ILE A 85 4.69 -3.41 6.00
C ILE A 85 5.75 -2.32 6.01
N VAL A 86 5.39 -1.13 5.53
CA VAL A 86 6.25 0.05 5.60
C VAL A 86 5.83 0.86 6.81
N ARG A 87 6.63 0.81 7.86
CA ARG A 87 6.37 1.55 9.09
C ARG A 87 7.11 2.87 9.06
N THR A 88 6.37 3.95 9.17
CA THR A 88 6.94 5.28 9.11
C THR A 88 6.09 6.29 9.86
N GLU A 89 6.73 7.26 10.49
CA GLU A 89 6.09 8.45 11.06
C GLU A 89 6.29 9.63 10.12
N PHE A 90 6.06 9.42 8.87
CA PHE A 90 6.25 10.41 7.83
C PHE A 90 7.68 10.98 7.74
N ASP A 91 8.60 10.13 7.32
CA ASP A 91 9.92 10.53 6.84
C ASP A 91 9.91 10.19 5.34
N PRO A 92 9.92 11.19 4.44
CA PRO A 92 9.85 10.92 3.00
C PRO A 92 10.94 9.98 2.50
N ALA A 93 12.17 10.17 2.98
CA ALA A 93 13.29 9.33 2.55
C ALA A 93 13.11 7.88 3.00
N ALA A 94 12.67 7.68 4.25
CA ALA A 94 12.42 6.34 4.77
C ALA A 94 11.27 5.65 4.05
N PHE A 95 10.22 6.41 3.72
CA PHE A 95 9.08 5.89 2.98
C PHE A 95 9.51 5.40 1.59
N VAL A 96 10.23 6.23 0.84
CA VAL A 96 10.72 5.87 -0.50
C VAL A 96 11.67 4.66 -0.43
N ALA A 97 12.57 4.64 0.56
CA ALA A 97 13.48 3.52 0.75
C ALA A 97 12.74 2.21 1.04
N GLY A 98 11.68 2.28 1.85
CA GLY A 98 10.85 1.11 2.14
C GLY A 98 10.15 0.56 0.91
N VAL A 99 9.58 1.43 0.09
CA VAL A 99 8.93 1.05 -1.17
C VAL A 99 9.94 0.43 -2.13
N LYS A 100 11.08 1.08 -2.30
CA LYS A 100 12.14 0.58 -3.19
C LYS A 100 12.62 -0.80 -2.77
N LYS A 101 12.79 -1.01 -1.47
CA LYS A 101 13.23 -2.29 -0.93
C LYS A 101 12.26 -3.42 -1.29
N ILE A 102 10.97 -3.17 -1.21
CA ILE A 102 9.95 -4.16 -1.55
C ILE A 102 10.01 -4.48 -3.05
N LEU A 103 10.10 -3.46 -3.89
CA LEU A 103 10.16 -3.65 -5.34
C LEU A 103 11.45 -4.35 -5.77
N ASP A 104 12.58 -4.06 -5.13
CA ASP A 104 13.87 -4.65 -5.47
C ASP A 104 13.99 -6.12 -5.05
N LYS A 105 13.20 -6.57 -4.07
CA LYS A 105 13.15 -7.96 -3.63
C LYS A 105 12.53 -8.88 -4.67
N ASN A 106 11.72 -8.33 -5.52
CA ASN A 106 10.90 -9.05 -6.47
C ASN A 106 11.23 -8.59 -7.89
#